data_f56ccc3094abbe2b71f6e45bd4106334
#
_entry.id   f56ccc3094abbe2b71f6e45bd4106334
#
_cell.length_a   1.000
_cell.length_b   1.000
_cell.length_c   1.000
_cell.angle_alpha   90.00
_cell.angle_beta   90.00
_cell.angle_gamma   90.00
#
_symmetry.space_group_name_H-M   'P 1'
#
loop_
_entity.id
_entity.type
_entity.pdbx_description
1 polymer ?
#
loop_
_entity_poly.entity_id
_entity_poly.type
_entity_poly.pdbx_seq_one_letter_code
_entity_poly.pdbx_strand_id
1 'polypeptide(L)'
;MSKADKLLERMRRNPAGDWTIEDIQKLCNLLGWPCLPPSGGGSHWKVAIPGSETILTIPAKRPIKSVYVRKLMEMVKGTVDGPQD
;
A
#
# COMPACT_ATOMS: atom_id res chain seq x y z
N MET A 1 14.66 -13.13 -2.31
CA MET A 1 13.44 -12.31 -2.22
C MET A 1 13.77 -10.97 -1.61
N SER A 2 13.19 -9.92 -2.14
CA SER A 2 13.43 -8.58 -1.62
C SER A 2 12.60 -8.34 -0.36
N LYS A 3 12.94 -7.28 0.35
CA LYS A 3 12.16 -6.90 1.54
C LYS A 3 10.72 -6.55 1.16
N ALA A 4 10.54 -5.95 -0.03
CA ALA A 4 9.21 -5.63 -0.53
C ALA A 4 8.40 -6.90 -0.75
N ASP A 5 8.99 -7.92 -1.35
CA ASP A 5 8.31 -9.19 -1.61
C ASP A 5 7.87 -9.85 -0.31
N LYS A 6 8.71 -9.82 0.71
CA LYS A 6 8.37 -10.41 2.00
C LYS A 6 7.21 -9.68 2.66
N LEU A 7 7.23 -8.37 2.63
CA LEU A 7 6.17 -7.57 3.22
C LEU A 7 4.85 -7.76 2.47
N LEU A 8 4.92 -7.78 1.14
CA LEU A 8 3.74 -8.03 0.31
C LEU A 8 3.13 -9.39 0.61
N GLU A 9 3.97 -10.41 0.76
CA GLU A 9 3.50 -11.76 1.05
C GLU A 9 2.76 -11.80 2.38
N ARG A 10 3.31 -11.14 3.39
CA ARG A 10 2.68 -11.09 4.71
C ARG A 10 1.33 -10.38 4.67
N MET A 11 1.26 -9.27 3.97
CA MET A 11 0.01 -8.51 3.83
C MET A 11 -1.02 -9.30 3.04
N ARG A 12 -0.57 -9.99 1.99
CA ARG A 12 -1.47 -10.79 1.15
C ARG A 12 -2.08 -11.94 1.94
N ARG A 13 -1.27 -12.58 2.77
CA ARG A 13 -1.73 -13.72 3.56
C ARG A 13 -2.65 -13.31 4.70
N ASN A 14 -2.45 -12.11 5.23
CA ASN A 14 -3.22 -11.67 6.39
C ASN A 14 -3.65 -10.22 6.26
N PRO A 15 -4.56 -9.93 5.32
CA PRO A 15 -5.01 -8.55 5.11
C PRO A 15 -5.68 -7.94 6.34
N ALA A 16 -6.28 -8.79 7.19
CA ALA A 16 -6.96 -8.34 8.39
C ALA A 16 -6.03 -8.25 9.61
N GLY A 17 -4.73 -8.39 9.41
CA GLY A 17 -3.76 -8.27 10.48
C GLY A 17 -3.69 -6.85 11.04
N ASP A 18 -2.89 -6.69 12.09
CA ASP A 18 -2.71 -5.39 12.74
C ASP A 18 -1.70 -4.54 11.95
N TRP A 19 -2.11 -4.13 10.75
CA TRP A 19 -1.27 -3.31 9.90
C TRP A 19 -1.42 -1.84 10.27
N THR A 20 -0.32 -1.10 10.19
CA THR A 20 -0.31 0.33 10.53
C THR A 20 0.05 1.15 9.30
N ILE A 21 -0.14 2.47 9.41
CA ILE A 21 0.23 3.34 8.31
C ILE A 21 1.75 3.32 8.09
N GLU A 22 2.54 3.09 9.15
CA GLU A 22 3.98 2.96 9.02
C GLU A 22 4.34 1.75 8.15
N ASP A 23 3.57 0.68 8.27
CA ASP A 23 3.77 -0.50 7.43
C ASP A 23 3.51 -0.16 5.97
N ILE A 24 2.46 0.60 5.72
CA ILE A 24 2.12 1.04 4.36
C ILE A 24 3.21 1.94 3.80
N GLN A 25 3.71 2.88 4.62
CA GLN A 25 4.80 3.76 4.21
C GLN A 25 6.06 2.96 3.86
N LYS A 26 6.37 1.99 4.69
CA LYS A 26 7.54 1.14 4.47
C LYS A 26 7.42 0.40 3.15
N LEU A 27 6.25 -0.17 2.88
CA LEU A 27 6.01 -0.86 1.63
C LEU A 27 6.18 0.08 0.44
N CYS A 28 5.57 1.26 0.52
CA CYS A 28 5.66 2.24 -0.55
C CYS A 28 7.11 2.65 -0.82
N ASN A 29 7.89 2.86 0.25
CA ASN A 29 9.30 3.18 0.09
C ASN A 29 10.06 2.07 -0.63
N LEU A 30 9.77 0.84 -0.26
CA LEU A 30 10.44 -0.31 -0.88
C LEU A 30 10.07 -0.47 -2.35
N LEU A 31 8.85 -0.08 -2.70
CA LEU A 31 8.36 -0.15 -4.08
C LEU A 31 8.69 1.10 -4.89
N GLY A 32 9.11 2.17 -4.23
CA GLY A 32 9.34 3.44 -4.91
C GLY A 32 8.04 4.17 -5.24
N TRP A 33 6.98 3.91 -4.50
CA TRP A 33 5.69 4.55 -4.70
C TRP A 33 5.54 5.76 -3.79
N PRO A 34 4.97 6.87 -4.30
CA PRO A 34 4.66 8.02 -3.45
C PRO A 34 3.58 7.66 -2.42
N CYS A 35 3.83 8.01 -1.18
CA CYS A 35 2.87 7.84 -0.10
C CYS A 35 2.78 9.18 0.61
N LEU A 36 1.70 9.91 0.36
CA LEU A 36 1.57 11.28 0.79
C LEU A 36 0.77 11.39 2.08
N PRO A 37 1.31 12.08 3.08
CA PRO A 37 0.56 12.30 4.31
C PRO A 37 -0.60 13.26 4.08
N PRO A 38 -1.59 13.25 4.97
CA PRO A 38 -2.69 14.21 4.87
C PRO A 38 -2.18 15.62 5.11
N SER A 39 -2.74 16.57 4.40
CA SER A 39 -2.45 17.98 4.65
C SER A 39 -3.49 18.51 5.62
N GLY A 40 -3.08 19.43 6.49
CA GLY A 40 -4.01 20.08 7.40
C GLY A 40 -4.49 19.23 8.56
N GLY A 41 -3.73 18.21 8.95
CA GLY A 41 -4.03 17.44 10.16
C GLY A 41 -5.06 16.34 10.01
N GLY A 42 -5.42 15.97 8.79
CA GLY A 42 -6.32 14.84 8.55
C GLY A 42 -5.65 13.50 8.82
N SER A 43 -6.38 12.42 8.62
CA SER A 43 -5.85 11.08 8.82
C SER A 43 -5.85 10.23 7.56
N HIS A 44 -6.14 10.83 6.41
CA HIS A 44 -6.22 10.11 5.14
C HIS A 44 -4.93 10.25 4.35
N TRP A 45 -4.22 9.15 4.19
CA TRP A 45 -3.00 9.07 3.42
C TRP A 45 -3.32 8.68 1.99
N LYS A 46 -2.52 9.15 1.06
CA LYS A 46 -2.72 8.83 -0.35
C LYS A 46 -1.54 8.06 -0.88
N VAL A 47 -1.83 6.91 -1.48
CA VAL A 47 -0.82 6.09 -2.14
C VAL A 47 -1.04 6.22 -3.63
N ALA A 48 -0.03 6.66 -4.36
CA ALA A 48 -0.10 6.82 -5.79
C ALA A 48 0.73 5.75 -6.50
N ILE A 49 0.27 5.33 -7.66
CA ILE A 49 1.01 4.38 -8.49
C ILE A 49 1.75 5.17 -9.56
N PRO A 50 3.08 5.06 -9.63
CA PRO A 50 3.83 5.75 -10.67
C PRO A 50 3.34 5.35 -12.06
N GLY A 51 3.10 6.34 -12.89
CA GLY A 51 2.63 6.10 -14.25
C GLY A 51 1.14 5.83 -14.37
N SER A 52 0.40 5.97 -13.30
CA SER A 52 -1.05 5.76 -13.29
C SER A 52 -1.73 6.93 -12.61
N GLU A 53 -3.00 7.15 -12.94
CA GLU A 53 -3.79 8.16 -12.26
C GLU A 53 -4.48 7.61 -11.02
N THR A 54 -4.33 6.32 -10.78
CA THR A 54 -4.97 5.67 -9.65
C THR A 54 -4.35 6.11 -8.34
N ILE A 55 -5.19 6.55 -7.41
CA ILE A 55 -4.76 6.93 -6.07
C ILE A 55 -5.64 6.20 -5.07
N LEU A 56 -4.99 5.55 -4.11
CA LEU A 56 -5.69 4.87 -3.03
C LEU A 56 -5.59 5.71 -1.77
N THR A 57 -6.73 6.09 -1.21
CA THR A 57 -6.78 6.84 0.03
C THR A 57 -6.97 5.87 1.19
N ILE A 58 -6.07 5.92 2.16
CA ILE A 58 -6.07 5.01 3.30
C ILE A 58 -6.15 5.80 4.60
N PRO A 59 -7.20 5.59 5.41
CA PRO A 59 -7.25 6.18 6.74
C PRO A 59 -6.15 5.59 7.61
N ALA A 60 -5.43 6.44 8.34
CA ALA A 60 -4.30 6.00 9.16
C ALA A 60 -4.72 5.36 10.48
N LYS A 61 -5.99 5.10 10.67
CA LYS A 61 -6.48 4.49 11.89
C LYS A 61 -5.98 3.06 12.02
N ARG A 62 -5.41 2.73 13.15
CA ARG A 62 -4.90 1.39 13.43
C ARG A 62 -6.00 0.49 14.00
N PRO A 63 -6.12 -0.77 13.52
CA PRO A 63 -5.40 -1.31 12.38
C PRO A 63 -5.99 -0.81 11.06
N ILE A 64 -5.19 -0.85 10.02
CA ILE A 64 -5.68 -0.53 8.68
C ILE A 64 -6.72 -1.58 8.30
N LYS A 65 -7.88 -1.14 7.85
CA LYS A 65 -8.94 -2.07 7.50
C LYS A 65 -8.52 -2.98 6.35
N SER A 66 -8.95 -4.23 6.42
CA SER A 66 -8.56 -5.24 5.42
C SER A 66 -8.93 -4.85 4.00
N VAL A 67 -10.01 -4.11 3.82
CA VAL A 67 -10.43 -3.67 2.49
C VAL A 67 -9.34 -2.81 1.83
N TYR A 68 -8.68 -1.97 2.60
CA TYR A 68 -7.60 -1.12 2.07
C TYR A 68 -6.35 -1.93 1.78
N VAL A 69 -6.01 -2.88 2.66
CA VAL A 69 -4.87 -3.75 2.44
C VAL A 69 -5.08 -4.57 1.16
N ARG A 70 -6.28 -5.10 0.98
CA ARG A 70 -6.61 -5.88 -0.22
C ARG A 70 -6.52 -5.04 -1.48
N LYS A 71 -7.04 -3.81 -1.43
CA LYS A 71 -6.96 -2.92 -2.58
C LYS A 71 -5.51 -2.59 -2.92
N LEU A 72 -4.70 -2.35 -1.90
CA LEU A 72 -3.28 -2.08 -2.11
C LEU A 72 -2.59 -3.28 -2.77
N MET A 73 -2.90 -4.49 -2.29
CA MET A 73 -2.33 -5.70 -2.88
C MET A 73 -2.73 -5.87 -4.34
N GLU A 74 -3.98 -5.56 -4.66
CA GLU A 74 -4.44 -5.63 -6.05
C GLU A 74 -3.71 -4.61 -6.93
N MET A 75 -3.49 -3.40 -6.41
CA MET A 75 -2.76 -2.38 -7.14
C MET A 75 -1.33 -2.82 -7.41
N VAL A 76 -0.68 -3.39 -6.40
CA VAL A 76 0.69 -3.90 -6.55
C VAL A 76 0.72 -5.02 -7.58
N LYS A 77 -0.22 -5.94 -7.49
CA LYS A 77 -0.28 -7.06 -8.43
C LYS A 77 -0.46 -6.56 -9.86
N GLY A 78 -1.35 -5.60 -10.06
CA GLY A 78 -1.58 -5.05 -11.38
C GLY A 78 -0.34 -4.36 -11.96
N THR A 79 0.50 -3.81 -11.10
CA THR A 79 1.72 -3.14 -11.52
C THR A 79 2.86 -4.13 -11.74
N VAL A 80 3.03 -5.06 -10.79
CA VAL A 80 4.12 -6.02 -10.82
C VAL A 80 3.87 -7.14 -11.80
N ASP A 81 2.63 -7.63 -11.85
CA ASP A 81 2.22 -8.70 -12.74
C ASP A 81 1.70 -8.17 -14.07
N GLY A 82 1.86 -6.89 -14.31
CA GLY A 82 1.43 -6.29 -15.55
C GLY A 82 2.13 -6.95 -16.73
N PRO A 83 1.94 -6.41 -17.93
CA PRO A 83 2.51 -7.03 -19.12
C PRO A 83 4.00 -7.14 -19.00
N GLN A 84 4.44 -8.29 -18.62
CA GLN A 84 5.87 -8.57 -18.44
C GLN A 84 6.46 -9.25 -19.63
N ASP A 85 6.00 -8.93 -20.69
CA ASP A 85 6.41 -9.63 -21.92
C ASP A 85 7.84 -9.59 -22.27
#